data_2af5f34aa1a40cbdf6f86af5c9020c93
#
_entry.id   2af5f34aa1a40cbdf6f86af5c9020c93
#
_cell.length_a   1.000
_cell.length_b   1.000
_cell.length_c   1.000
_cell.angle_alpha   90.00
_cell.angle_beta   90.00
_cell.angle_gamma   90.00
#
_symmetry.space_group_name_H-M   'P 1'
#
loop_
_entity.id
_entity.type
_entity.pdbx_description
1 polymer ?
#
loop_
_entity_poly.entity_id
_entity_poly.type
_entity_poly.pdbx_seq_one_letter_code
_entity_poly.pdbx_strand_id
1 'polypeptide(L)'
;KGRIALRLETHVAAIEPDRVKVRGPSGKTEDIPCDFVLAMTGFRPDRAFLRAMGVDAPDGDRPPAYDPDTMETNVPGLYLAGVVASGANANEIFIETGRFHGRKIAEHFARKMRRQA
;
A
#
# COMPACT_ATOMS: atom_id res chain seq x y z
N LYS A 1 -10.77 -10.20 31.80
CA LYS A 1 -11.26 -11.37 31.05
C LYS A 1 -11.36 -10.95 29.60
N GLY A 2 -10.50 -11.53 28.71
CA GLY A 2 -10.41 -11.18 27.29
C GLY A 2 -11.74 -11.41 26.60
N ARG A 3 -12.23 -10.36 25.93
CA ARG A 3 -13.43 -10.43 25.07
C ARG A 3 -13.07 -10.63 23.60
N ILE A 4 -11.78 -10.74 23.30
CA ILE A 4 -11.25 -10.87 21.94
C ILE A 4 -10.39 -12.11 21.87
N ALA A 5 -10.67 -13.00 20.93
CA ALA A 5 -9.84 -14.14 20.59
C ALA A 5 -8.92 -13.77 19.42
N LEU A 6 -7.60 -13.70 19.65
CA LEU A 6 -6.61 -13.47 18.62
C LEU A 6 -6.15 -14.80 18.03
N ARG A 7 -6.11 -14.88 16.69
CA ARG A 7 -5.63 -16.05 15.94
C ARG A 7 -4.54 -15.58 14.98
N LEU A 8 -3.29 -15.83 15.35
CA LEU A 8 -2.13 -15.53 14.51
C LEU A 8 -1.95 -16.59 13.42
N GLU A 9 -1.26 -16.22 12.34
CA GLU A 9 -0.95 -17.12 11.22
C GLU A 9 -2.20 -17.83 10.65
N THR A 10 -3.32 -17.10 10.67
CA THR A 10 -4.61 -17.64 10.26
C THR A 10 -5.15 -16.84 9.07
N HIS A 11 -5.54 -17.55 8.01
CA HIS A 11 -6.08 -16.95 6.79
C HIS A 11 -7.58 -17.21 6.69
N VAL A 12 -8.32 -16.21 6.24
CA VAL A 12 -9.73 -16.39 5.88
C VAL A 12 -9.80 -17.20 4.57
N ALA A 13 -10.45 -18.36 4.63
CA ALA A 13 -10.65 -19.23 3.48
C ALA A 13 -11.98 -18.98 2.76
N ALA A 14 -13.04 -18.65 3.51
CA ALA A 14 -14.34 -18.27 2.97
C ALA A 14 -15.12 -17.44 3.99
N ILE A 15 -16.04 -16.61 3.50
CA ILE A 15 -17.04 -15.90 4.31
C ILE A 15 -18.41 -16.42 3.87
N GLU A 16 -19.17 -16.94 4.82
CA GLU A 16 -20.51 -17.47 4.62
C GLU A 16 -21.53 -16.63 5.43
N PRO A 17 -22.82 -16.76 5.22
CA PRO A 17 -23.81 -15.86 5.85
C PRO A 17 -23.80 -15.86 7.39
N ASP A 18 -23.40 -16.95 8.03
CA ASP A 18 -23.46 -17.17 9.47
C ASP A 18 -22.10 -17.51 10.11
N ARG A 19 -21.03 -17.55 9.29
CA ARG A 19 -19.70 -17.96 9.75
C ARG A 19 -18.58 -17.52 8.83
N VAL A 20 -17.38 -17.54 9.36
CA VAL A 20 -16.13 -17.42 8.59
C VAL A 20 -15.36 -18.73 8.69
N LYS A 21 -14.96 -19.28 7.54
CA LYS A 21 -13.99 -20.37 7.48
C LYS A 21 -12.59 -19.83 7.54
N VAL A 22 -11.80 -20.29 8.48
CA VAL A 22 -10.41 -19.90 8.64
C VAL A 22 -9.49 -21.10 8.51
N ARG A 23 -8.28 -20.89 8.00
CA ARG A 23 -7.23 -21.90 7.89
C ARG A 23 -6.04 -21.47 8.72
N GLY A 24 -5.73 -22.22 9.75
CA GLY A 24 -4.57 -22.02 10.62
C GLY A 24 -3.27 -22.59 10.04
N PRO A 25 -2.15 -22.46 10.77
CA PRO A 25 -0.81 -22.89 10.33
C PRO A 25 -0.71 -24.40 10.09
N SER A 26 -1.55 -25.20 10.75
CA SER A 26 -1.62 -26.66 10.52
C SER A 26 -2.30 -27.06 9.20
N GLY A 27 -2.82 -26.10 8.43
CA GLY A 27 -3.61 -26.34 7.22
C GLY A 27 -5.05 -26.77 7.48
N LYS A 28 -5.43 -27.03 8.72
CA LYS A 28 -6.81 -27.37 9.09
C LYS A 28 -7.72 -26.17 8.98
N THR A 29 -8.93 -26.42 8.50
CA THR A 29 -9.99 -25.41 8.41
C THR A 29 -10.88 -25.50 9.65
N GLU A 30 -11.28 -24.35 10.18
CA GLU A 30 -12.21 -24.21 11.30
C GLU A 30 -13.31 -23.22 10.91
N ASP A 31 -14.54 -23.49 11.33
CA ASP A 31 -15.68 -22.61 11.17
C ASP A 31 -15.84 -21.75 12.44
N ILE A 32 -15.88 -20.43 12.25
CA ILE A 32 -16.11 -19.47 13.34
C ILE A 32 -17.48 -18.84 13.12
N PRO A 33 -18.47 -19.12 13.94
CA PRO A 33 -19.78 -18.46 13.86
C PRO A 33 -19.63 -16.94 14.08
N CYS A 34 -20.26 -16.15 13.24
CA CYS A 34 -20.27 -14.69 13.38
C CYS A 34 -21.44 -14.07 12.63
N ASP A 35 -21.92 -12.93 13.13
CA ASP A 35 -22.98 -12.15 12.51
C ASP A 35 -22.42 -11.08 11.56
N PHE A 36 -21.17 -10.63 11.79
CA PHE A 36 -20.51 -9.57 11.00
C PHE A 36 -19.04 -9.85 10.83
N VAL A 37 -18.50 -9.41 9.69
CA VAL A 37 -17.06 -9.44 9.38
C VAL A 37 -16.57 -8.04 9.07
N LEU A 38 -15.54 -7.59 9.78
CA LEU A 38 -14.84 -6.34 9.51
C LEU A 38 -13.47 -6.66 8.88
N ALA A 39 -13.36 -6.47 7.58
CA ALA A 39 -12.14 -6.75 6.83
C ALA A 39 -11.16 -5.56 6.88
N MET A 40 -10.33 -5.52 7.92
CA MET A 40 -9.30 -4.49 8.10
C MET A 40 -7.98 -4.92 7.46
N THR A 41 -8.01 -5.23 6.17
CA THR A 41 -6.92 -5.86 5.42
C THR A 41 -5.84 -4.90 4.92
N GLY A 42 -6.01 -3.59 5.14
CA GLY A 42 -5.14 -2.57 4.59
C GLY A 42 -5.29 -2.44 3.07
N PHE A 43 -4.29 -1.88 2.42
CA PHE A 43 -4.25 -1.70 0.97
C PHE A 43 -2.82 -1.85 0.46
N ARG A 44 -2.69 -2.04 -0.86
CA ARG A 44 -1.41 -2.07 -1.57
C ARG A 44 -1.49 -1.14 -2.79
N PRO A 45 -0.40 -0.44 -3.14
CA PRO A 45 -0.35 0.34 -4.37
C PRO A 45 -0.60 -0.53 -5.60
N ASP A 46 -1.34 0.00 -6.57
CA ASP A 46 -1.56 -0.69 -7.84
C ASP A 46 -0.31 -0.61 -8.71
N ARG A 47 0.48 -1.67 -8.68
CA ARG A 47 1.73 -1.81 -9.45
C ARG A 47 1.48 -1.93 -10.95
N ALA A 48 0.39 -2.57 -11.35
CA ALA A 48 0.05 -2.71 -12.77
C ALA A 48 -0.23 -1.33 -13.39
N PHE A 49 -0.96 -0.47 -12.67
CA PHE A 49 -1.20 0.91 -13.07
C PHE A 49 0.10 1.70 -13.23
N LEU A 50 1.02 1.62 -12.26
CA LEU A 50 2.31 2.31 -12.34
C LEU A 50 3.14 1.83 -13.53
N ARG A 51 3.22 0.52 -13.75
CA ARG A 51 3.92 -0.06 -14.91
C ARG A 51 3.32 0.36 -16.25
N ALA A 52 2.00 0.46 -16.32
CA ALA A 52 1.32 0.94 -17.53
C ALA A 52 1.69 2.39 -17.90
N MET A 53 2.09 3.20 -16.90
CA MET A 53 2.63 4.55 -17.10
C MET A 53 4.14 4.59 -17.34
N GLY A 54 4.82 3.45 -17.44
CA GLY A 54 6.26 3.35 -17.65
C GLY A 54 7.11 3.48 -16.38
N VAL A 55 6.47 3.51 -15.19
CA VAL A 55 7.21 3.54 -13.93
C VAL A 55 7.79 2.17 -13.63
N ASP A 56 9.06 2.11 -13.28
CA ASP A 56 9.69 0.90 -12.77
C ASP A 56 9.13 0.58 -11.38
N ALA A 57 8.19 -0.35 -11.35
CA ALA A 57 7.48 -0.79 -10.15
C ALA A 57 7.63 -2.31 -10.00
N PRO A 58 8.74 -2.76 -9.37
CA PRO A 58 9.04 -4.17 -9.22
C PRO A 58 8.02 -4.88 -8.33
N ASP A 59 7.88 -6.18 -8.51
CA ASP A 59 7.10 -7.01 -7.60
C ASP A 59 7.83 -7.18 -6.26
N GLY A 60 7.07 -7.61 -5.24
CA GLY A 60 7.58 -7.77 -3.88
C GLY A 60 7.53 -6.48 -3.05
N ASP A 61 8.47 -6.32 -2.12
CA ASP A 61 8.40 -5.30 -1.07
C ASP A 61 9.06 -3.96 -1.45
N ARG A 62 9.80 -3.93 -2.56
CA ARG A 62 10.50 -2.70 -2.98
C ARG A 62 9.52 -1.60 -3.43
N PRO A 63 9.79 -0.33 -3.11
CA PRO A 63 9.00 0.77 -3.64
C PRO A 63 9.17 0.90 -5.17
N PRO A 64 8.26 1.59 -5.87
CA PRO A 64 8.48 2.00 -7.25
C PRO A 64 9.70 2.93 -7.35
N ALA A 65 10.28 3.04 -8.55
CA ALA A 65 11.44 3.90 -8.76
C ALA A 65 11.03 5.37 -8.73
N TYR A 66 11.58 6.13 -7.81
CA TYR A 66 11.47 7.59 -7.73
C TYR A 66 12.63 8.16 -6.90
N ASP A 67 12.92 9.43 -7.11
CA ASP A 67 13.88 10.20 -6.32
C ASP A 67 13.17 10.70 -5.04
N PRO A 68 13.61 10.31 -3.83
CA PRO A 68 12.96 10.69 -2.58
C PRO A 68 13.03 12.19 -2.25
N ASP A 69 13.94 12.95 -2.88
CA ASP A 69 14.08 14.39 -2.67
C ASP A 69 13.14 15.20 -3.55
N THR A 70 12.84 14.70 -4.74
CA THR A 70 12.00 15.37 -5.74
C THR A 70 10.66 14.71 -5.95
N MET A 71 10.52 13.45 -5.59
CA MET A 71 9.37 12.57 -5.86
C MET A 71 9.17 12.25 -7.36
N GLU A 72 10.12 12.64 -8.25
CA GLU A 72 10.07 12.32 -9.67
C GLU A 72 10.43 10.86 -9.90
N THR A 73 9.68 10.18 -10.76
CA THR A 73 9.91 8.77 -11.11
C THR A 73 11.03 8.65 -12.15
N ASN A 74 11.32 7.41 -12.57
CA ASN A 74 12.14 7.15 -13.75
C ASN A 74 11.53 7.70 -15.06
N VAL A 75 10.25 8.07 -15.05
CA VAL A 75 9.58 8.74 -16.18
C VAL A 75 9.63 10.25 -15.96
N PRO A 76 10.35 11.03 -16.80
CA PRO A 76 10.48 12.46 -16.63
C PRO A 76 9.14 13.19 -16.60
N GLY A 77 8.91 14.03 -15.59
CA GLY A 77 7.68 14.78 -15.40
C GLY A 77 6.56 14.02 -14.69
N LEU A 78 6.76 12.73 -14.38
CA LEU A 78 5.83 11.94 -13.59
C LEU A 78 6.30 11.83 -12.14
N TYR A 79 5.43 12.20 -11.21
CA TYR A 79 5.74 12.25 -9.78
C TYR A 79 4.81 11.34 -8.99
N LEU A 80 5.30 10.79 -7.90
CA LEU A 80 4.51 10.01 -6.95
C LEU A 80 4.31 10.78 -5.65
N ALA A 81 3.09 10.78 -5.12
CA ALA A 81 2.78 11.39 -3.83
C ALA A 81 1.87 10.51 -2.99
N GLY A 82 2.13 10.49 -1.68
CA GLY A 82 1.38 9.65 -0.74
C GLY A 82 1.76 8.18 -0.86
N VAL A 83 0.86 7.33 -0.40
CA VAL A 83 1.10 5.91 -0.20
C VAL A 83 1.44 5.12 -1.48
N VAL A 84 1.10 5.63 -2.64
CA VAL A 84 1.48 5.01 -3.93
C VAL A 84 3.00 4.92 -4.11
N ALA A 85 3.75 5.78 -3.41
CA ALA A 85 5.21 5.76 -3.40
C ALA A 85 5.81 4.72 -2.44
N SER A 86 4.99 4.03 -1.62
CA SER A 86 5.49 3.00 -0.70
C SER A 86 5.79 1.68 -1.39
N GLY A 87 6.59 0.85 -0.71
CA GLY A 87 6.73 -0.56 -1.01
C GLY A 87 5.47 -1.38 -0.65
N ALA A 88 5.63 -2.67 -0.42
CA ALA A 88 4.53 -3.50 0.07
C ALA A 88 4.11 -3.11 1.49
N ASN A 89 5.01 -2.53 2.28
CA ASN A 89 4.68 -1.97 3.58
C ASN A 89 4.08 -0.55 3.43
N ALA A 90 2.77 -0.50 3.16
CA ALA A 90 2.04 0.76 3.03
C ALA A 90 2.05 1.61 4.31
N ASN A 91 2.43 1.03 5.46
CA ASN A 91 2.52 1.72 6.75
C ASN A 91 3.73 2.66 6.88
N GLU A 92 4.59 2.75 5.88
CA GLU A 92 5.71 3.70 5.87
C GLU A 92 5.29 5.12 5.48
N ILE A 93 4.18 5.26 4.75
CA ILE A 93 3.69 6.55 4.27
C ILE A 93 2.25 6.78 4.73
N PHE A 94 2.11 7.56 5.80
CA PHE A 94 0.84 8.06 6.30
C PHE A 94 0.54 9.48 5.78
N ILE A 95 -0.63 10.00 6.09
CA ILE A 95 -1.02 11.38 5.77
C ILE A 95 0.01 12.37 6.34
N GLU A 96 0.50 12.11 7.56
CA GLU A 96 1.45 12.95 8.28
C GLU A 96 2.79 13.11 7.55
N THR A 97 3.26 12.07 6.89
CA THR A 97 4.51 12.05 6.10
C THR A 97 4.24 12.38 4.64
N GLY A 98 3.21 11.82 4.05
CA GLY A 98 2.84 12.00 2.65
C GLY A 98 2.47 13.44 2.28
N ARG A 99 1.98 14.24 3.23
CA ARG A 99 1.66 15.67 3.01
C ARG A 99 2.87 16.51 2.57
N PHE A 100 4.09 16.08 2.87
CA PHE A 100 5.31 16.78 2.45
C PHE A 100 5.72 16.48 1.01
N HIS A 101 5.18 15.43 0.39
CA HIS A 101 5.50 15.07 -0.99
C HIS A 101 5.07 16.17 -1.96
N GLY A 102 3.88 16.75 -1.78
CA GLY A 102 3.41 17.85 -2.61
C GLY A 102 4.34 19.07 -2.60
N ARG A 103 4.93 19.41 -1.45
CA ARG A 103 5.91 20.50 -1.36
C ARG A 103 7.19 20.17 -2.13
N LYS A 104 7.75 18.97 -1.97
CA LYS A 104 8.95 18.51 -2.71
C LYS A 104 8.73 18.59 -4.22
N ILE A 105 7.58 18.14 -4.70
CA ILE A 105 7.20 18.19 -6.11
C ILE A 105 7.12 19.64 -6.59
N ALA A 106 6.42 20.52 -5.88
CA ALA A 106 6.27 21.92 -6.25
C ALA A 106 7.61 22.65 -6.31
N GLU A 107 8.49 22.44 -5.33
CA GLU A 107 9.83 23.03 -5.30
C GLU A 107 10.71 22.52 -6.44
N HIS A 108 10.65 21.21 -6.74
CA HIS A 108 11.38 20.64 -7.86
C HIS A 108 10.88 21.18 -9.20
N PHE A 109 9.56 21.20 -9.40
CA PHE A 109 8.95 21.73 -10.61
C PHE A 109 9.30 23.20 -10.83
N ALA A 110 9.24 24.04 -9.80
CA ALA A 110 9.62 25.45 -9.87
C ALA A 110 11.09 25.66 -10.23
N ARG A 111 12.01 24.81 -9.74
CA ARG A 111 13.42 24.82 -10.14
C ARG A 111 13.62 24.41 -11.59
N LYS A 112 12.89 23.39 -12.05
CA LYS A 112 12.97 22.89 -13.44
C LYS A 112 12.50 23.95 -14.44
N MET A 113 11.38 24.63 -14.16
CA MET A 113 10.86 25.71 -15.00
C MET A 113 11.81 26.88 -15.10
N ARG A 114 12.46 27.30 -14.00
CA ARG A 114 13.44 28.39 -14.00
C ARG A 114 14.72 28.10 -14.79
N ARG A 115 15.03 26.82 -15.02
CA ARG A 115 16.21 26.44 -15.84
C ARG A 115 15.91 26.38 -17.33
N GLN A 116 14.65 26.40 -17.70
CA GLN A 116 14.19 26.36 -19.10
C GLN A 116 13.80 27.73 -19.64
N ALA A 117 13.66 28.73 -18.77
CA ALA A 117 13.42 30.13 -19.11
C ALA A 117 14.75 30.92 -19.23
#